data_83d6180198f2e3b04a272217ec594a0f
#
_entry.id   83d6180198f2e3b04a272217ec594a0f
#
_cell.length_a   1.000
_cell.length_b   1.000
_cell.length_c   1.000
_cell.angle_alpha   90.00
_cell.angle_beta   90.00
_cell.angle_gamma   90.00
#
_symmetry.space_group_name_H-M   'P 1'
#
loop_
_entity.id
_entity.type
_entity.pdbx_description
1 polymer ?
#
loop_
_entity_poly.entity_id
_entity_poly.type
_entity_poly.pdbx_seq_one_letter_code
_entity_poly.pdbx_strand_id
1 'polypeptide(L)'
;MKLNTELTDIKTLNHGGSQPLARHQMKRTRASSQRIPKWAYLLFIILAAFVTYRILQHRAGEAKAAQPAARPAAVAKVITKDVPVYLDEIGTCAAYETVQVQAQVSGTILQRQFQDGSDVKKGDPLFTIDPRPYQATLDQAKAQAALDQVTMKRQEDLRARKVISQQDYDTAVANAQKSKAAVDAAQVNLDYCYIKSPINGRVGLRNVDAGNLVGPSSPPLVTIQRLDPIYTDFTVAENDLPLVRKYLGGPNVKVQTYSPDEKIAPRTGDLYFIDNAVQPGSGTVKARAVTPNPDRAFWPSQFVRVRFILDVLKDARLVPSQAVQISQSGPFVFVVKPDDTVDMRTVKAGQRQDGDLEVIESGVEAGETVVVTGQLALAPGSKIDPKPYGVPQTASEGNPSASKRAP
;
A
#
# COMPACT_ATOMS: atom_id res chain seq x y z
N MET A 1 -4.50 51.79 9.26
CA MET A 1 -5.68 52.39 8.63
C MET A 1 -6.86 51.64 9.23
N LYS A 2 -7.34 52.12 10.37
CA LYS A 2 -8.62 52.79 10.62
C LYS A 2 -9.81 51.87 10.36
N LEU A 3 -10.42 51.38 11.48
CA LEU A 3 -11.61 51.91 12.22
C LEU A 3 -12.90 51.28 11.66
N ASN A 4 -13.92 50.83 12.36
CA ASN A 4 -14.58 51.15 13.64
C ASN A 4 -15.61 50.03 13.90
N THR A 5 -15.83 49.45 15.06
CA THR A 5 -16.57 49.92 16.24
C THR A 5 -18.02 50.38 16.00
N GLU A 6 -18.95 49.74 16.69
CA GLU A 6 -20.12 50.21 17.47
C GLU A 6 -21.05 49.04 17.75
N LEU A 7 -21.27 48.50 18.92
CA LEU A 7 -21.82 49.01 20.21
C LEU A 7 -23.12 49.82 20.08
N THR A 8 -24.20 49.33 20.64
CA THR A 8 -25.26 49.95 21.48
C THR A 8 -26.31 48.88 21.86
N ASP A 9 -26.46 48.39 23.04
CA ASP A 9 -27.10 48.92 24.27
C ASP A 9 -28.45 49.66 24.06
N ILE A 10 -29.47 49.24 24.83
CA ILE A 10 -30.58 49.92 25.50
C ILE A 10 -31.44 48.82 26.16
N LYS A 11 -31.35 48.55 27.45
CA LYS A 11 -31.89 49.20 28.65
C LYS A 11 -33.42 49.46 28.70
N THR A 12 -34.06 48.71 29.61
CA THR A 12 -35.00 49.08 30.70
C THR A 12 -36.32 49.78 30.42
N LEU A 13 -37.35 49.27 31.11
CA LEU A 13 -38.31 50.00 32.02
C LEU A 13 -39.56 49.06 32.23
N ASN A 14 -39.79 48.42 33.32
CA ASN A 14 -40.27 48.77 34.64
C ASN A 14 -41.51 49.75 34.63
N HIS A 15 -42.58 49.27 35.20
CA HIS A 15 -43.66 49.91 36.00
C HIS A 15 -44.89 48.98 35.93
N GLY A 16 -45.42 48.43 36.98
CA GLY A 16 -45.83 49.05 38.26
C GLY A 16 -47.34 49.25 38.23
N GLY A 17 -48.07 48.59 39.07
CA GLY A 17 -49.50 48.85 39.20
C GLY A 17 -50.17 47.83 40.12
N SER A 18 -50.22 48.20 41.36
CA SER A 18 -50.87 47.60 42.51
C SER A 18 -52.39 47.75 42.51
N GLN A 19 -53.07 46.66 42.96
CA GLN A 19 -54.23 46.62 43.86
C GLN A 19 -55.61 47.09 43.33
N PRO A 20 -56.76 46.78 44.01
CA PRO A 20 -56.98 46.08 45.27
C PRO A 20 -58.16 45.07 45.34
N LEU A 21 -58.16 44.36 46.42
CA LEU A 21 -59.21 43.66 47.17
C LEU A 21 -60.68 44.04 46.94
N ALA A 22 -61.51 43.03 46.66
CA ALA A 22 -62.94 43.08 46.98
C ALA A 22 -63.32 41.85 47.79
N ARG A 23 -63.65 42.13 49.04
CA ARG A 23 -64.25 41.30 50.06
C ARG A 23 -65.70 41.01 49.60
N HIS A 24 -66.15 39.79 49.49
CA HIS A 24 -67.57 39.44 49.50
C HIS A 24 -67.81 38.29 50.45
N GLN A 25 -68.73 38.55 51.28
CA GLN A 25 -69.34 38.00 52.48
C GLN A 25 -69.71 36.53 52.39
N MET A 26 -69.50 35.86 53.52
CA MET A 26 -70.10 34.58 53.90
C MET A 26 -71.62 34.66 53.91
N LYS A 27 -72.27 33.76 53.23
CA LYS A 27 -73.57 33.29 53.62
C LYS A 27 -73.52 31.84 54.10
N ARG A 28 -73.66 31.71 55.44
CA ARG A 28 -73.92 30.41 56.10
C ARG A 28 -75.29 29.86 55.62
N THR A 29 -75.29 28.75 54.97
CA THR A 29 -76.47 27.92 54.82
C THR A 29 -76.34 26.67 55.69
N ARG A 30 -77.27 26.49 56.62
CA ARG A 30 -77.40 25.35 57.52
C ARG A 30 -77.52 24.04 56.71
N ALA A 31 -76.59 23.10 56.94
CA ALA A 31 -76.74 21.73 56.43
C ALA A 31 -77.73 20.92 57.30
N SER A 32 -78.74 20.48 56.71
CA SER A 32 -79.66 19.47 57.30
C SER A 32 -78.96 18.12 57.27
N SER A 33 -78.82 17.50 58.44
CA SER A 33 -78.29 16.14 58.57
C SER A 33 -79.35 15.13 58.05
N GLN A 34 -79.21 14.69 56.81
CA GLN A 34 -79.88 13.48 56.35
C GLN A 34 -79.09 12.26 56.81
N ARG A 35 -79.64 11.51 57.72
CA ARG A 35 -79.17 10.23 58.19
C ARG A 35 -79.21 9.23 57.03
N ILE A 36 -78.08 8.82 56.49
CA ILE A 36 -77.92 7.81 55.44
C ILE A 36 -78.44 6.48 56.03
N PRO A 37 -79.42 5.79 55.36
CA PRO A 37 -79.94 4.55 55.91
C PRO A 37 -78.90 3.44 55.87
N LYS A 38 -78.93 2.61 56.93
CA LYS A 38 -77.86 1.56 57.15
C LYS A 38 -77.66 0.60 55.97
N TRP A 39 -78.65 0.45 55.09
CA TRP A 39 -78.52 -0.38 53.88
C TRP A 39 -77.59 0.24 52.83
N ALA A 40 -77.41 1.57 52.81
CA ALA A 40 -76.47 2.25 51.89
C ALA A 40 -74.98 1.96 52.22
N TYR A 41 -74.67 1.75 53.51
CA TYR A 41 -73.34 1.30 53.93
C TYR A 41 -73.03 -0.11 53.49
N LEU A 42 -74.01 -1.00 53.50
CA LEU A 42 -73.91 -2.38 52.99
C LEU A 42 -73.64 -2.41 51.50
N LEU A 43 -74.34 -1.60 50.70
CA LEU A 43 -74.08 -1.44 49.28
C LEU A 43 -72.71 -0.87 48.99
N PHE A 44 -72.19 0.09 49.78
CA PHE A 44 -70.87 0.68 49.61
C PHE A 44 -69.80 -0.34 49.92
N ILE A 45 -69.96 -1.18 50.95
CA ILE A 45 -69.00 -2.26 51.32
C ILE A 45 -68.97 -3.32 50.21
N ILE A 46 -70.17 -3.70 49.66
CA ILE A 46 -70.22 -4.67 48.56
C ILE A 46 -69.54 -4.08 47.28
N LEU A 47 -69.82 -2.83 46.99
CA LEU A 47 -69.22 -2.15 45.84
C LEU A 47 -67.71 -1.99 46.04
N ALA A 48 -67.21 -1.63 47.24
CA ALA A 48 -65.81 -1.55 47.59
C ALA A 48 -65.11 -2.93 47.47
N ALA A 49 -65.79 -4.00 48.01
CA ALA A 49 -65.28 -5.36 47.85
C ALA A 49 -65.22 -5.84 46.39
N PHE A 50 -66.25 -5.47 45.60
CA PHE A 50 -66.26 -5.77 44.15
C PHE A 50 -65.19 -5.01 43.38
N VAL A 51 -64.98 -3.73 43.71
CA VAL A 51 -63.85 -2.92 43.07
C VAL A 51 -62.51 -3.43 43.48
N THR A 52 -62.33 -3.77 44.76
CA THR A 52 -61.04 -4.36 45.21
C THR A 52 -60.82 -5.74 44.62
N TYR A 53 -61.84 -6.57 44.47
CA TYR A 53 -61.76 -7.86 43.79
C TYR A 53 -61.44 -7.69 42.30
N ARG A 54 -62.06 -6.72 41.63
CA ARG A 54 -61.72 -6.38 40.23
C ARG A 54 -60.30 -5.86 40.07
N ILE A 55 -59.82 -4.99 40.96
CA ILE A 55 -58.42 -4.47 40.96
C ILE A 55 -57.41 -5.58 41.25
N LEU A 56 -57.73 -6.52 42.15
CA LEU A 56 -56.90 -7.69 42.39
C LEU A 56 -56.85 -8.65 41.21
N GLN A 57 -58.01 -8.89 40.53
CA GLN A 57 -58.05 -9.69 39.30
C GLN A 57 -57.28 -9.03 38.15
N HIS A 58 -57.37 -7.70 37.98
CA HIS A 58 -56.56 -7.00 36.97
C HIS A 58 -55.09 -7.02 37.29
N ARG A 59 -54.69 -6.96 38.58
CA ARG A 59 -53.26 -7.08 38.96
C ARG A 59 -52.72 -8.51 38.85
N ALA A 60 -53.52 -9.52 38.97
CA ALA A 60 -53.15 -10.93 38.79
C ALA A 60 -52.95 -11.31 37.30
N GLY A 61 -53.57 -10.53 36.38
CA GLY A 61 -53.44 -10.72 34.91
C GLY A 61 -52.19 -10.07 34.29
N GLU A 62 -51.62 -9.06 34.97
CA GLU A 62 -50.44 -8.30 34.42
C GLU A 62 -49.06 -8.83 34.84
N ALA A 63 -48.97 -9.85 35.66
CA ALA A 63 -47.71 -10.40 36.13
C ALA A 63 -47.13 -11.53 35.28
N LYS A 64 -47.66 -11.75 34.07
CA LYS A 64 -46.93 -12.50 33.06
C LYS A 64 -46.18 -11.48 32.24
N ALA A 65 -44.99 -11.06 32.75
CA ALA A 65 -44.05 -10.26 31.98
C ALA A 65 -43.89 -10.92 30.62
N ALA A 66 -44.41 -10.28 29.58
CA ALA A 66 -44.18 -10.71 28.21
C ALA A 66 -42.67 -10.83 28.05
N GLN A 67 -42.14 -12.05 27.96
CA GLN A 67 -40.77 -12.22 27.57
C GLN A 67 -40.56 -11.42 26.30
N PRO A 68 -39.62 -10.49 26.26
CA PRO A 68 -39.41 -9.69 25.07
C PRO A 68 -39.20 -10.65 23.91
N ALA A 69 -40.04 -10.52 22.89
CA ALA A 69 -40.01 -11.37 21.71
C ALA A 69 -38.57 -11.37 21.17
N ALA A 70 -38.01 -12.59 20.99
CA ALA A 70 -36.68 -12.76 20.45
C ALA A 70 -36.60 -12.04 19.10
N ARG A 71 -35.59 -11.17 18.95
CA ARG A 71 -35.38 -10.37 17.74
C ARG A 71 -34.55 -11.17 16.76
N PRO A 72 -34.89 -11.26 15.47
CA PRO A 72 -34.06 -11.95 14.50
C PRO A 72 -32.74 -11.20 14.31
N ALA A 73 -31.65 -11.92 14.43
CA ALA A 73 -30.30 -11.38 14.25
C ALA A 73 -29.41 -12.38 13.51
N ALA A 74 -28.68 -11.92 12.51
CA ALA A 74 -27.69 -12.77 11.88
C ALA A 74 -26.40 -12.77 12.69
N VAL A 75 -25.85 -13.96 12.91
CA VAL A 75 -24.70 -14.17 13.78
C VAL A 75 -23.57 -14.91 13.04
N ALA A 76 -22.32 -14.61 13.39
CA ALA A 76 -21.13 -15.30 12.91
C ALA A 76 -20.24 -15.70 14.07
N LYS A 77 -19.50 -16.78 13.89
CA LYS A 77 -18.47 -17.19 14.86
C LYS A 77 -17.19 -16.41 14.65
N VAL A 78 -16.53 -16.06 15.74
CA VAL A 78 -15.16 -15.53 15.72
C VAL A 78 -14.23 -16.64 15.25
N ILE A 79 -13.58 -16.43 14.10
CA ILE A 79 -12.62 -17.36 13.54
C ILE A 79 -11.20 -16.93 13.86
N THR A 80 -10.28 -17.90 13.96
CA THR A 80 -8.85 -17.64 14.09
C THR A 80 -8.14 -17.99 12.79
N LYS A 81 -7.29 -17.07 12.32
CA LYS A 81 -6.48 -17.28 11.13
C LYS A 81 -5.23 -16.41 11.20
N ASP A 82 -4.14 -16.91 10.60
CA ASP A 82 -2.96 -16.09 10.35
C ASP A 82 -3.29 -15.04 9.29
N VAL A 83 -3.07 -13.76 9.60
CA VAL A 83 -3.37 -12.64 8.70
C VAL A 83 -2.19 -11.68 8.59
N PRO A 84 -1.91 -11.14 7.41
CA PRO A 84 -0.86 -10.16 7.23
C PRO A 84 -1.24 -8.81 7.86
N VAL A 85 -0.26 -8.14 8.45
CA VAL A 85 -0.29 -6.70 8.71
C VAL A 85 0.32 -6.03 7.50
N TYR A 86 -0.42 -5.19 6.81
CA TYR A 86 0.02 -4.62 5.55
C TYR A 86 -0.41 -3.16 5.37
N LEU A 87 0.26 -2.48 4.46
CA LEU A 87 -0.13 -1.18 3.93
C LEU A 87 -0.43 -1.35 2.43
N ASP A 88 -1.55 -0.81 1.97
CA ASP A 88 -1.90 -0.78 0.55
C ASP A 88 -1.48 0.58 -0.02
N GLU A 89 -0.58 0.56 -1.00
CA GLU A 89 0.06 1.72 -1.58
C GLU A 89 -0.07 1.70 -3.11
N ILE A 90 0.14 2.85 -3.72
CA ILE A 90 0.27 2.97 -5.17
C ILE A 90 1.76 3.10 -5.50
N GLY A 91 2.20 2.34 -6.49
CA GLY A 91 3.58 2.38 -6.95
C GLY A 91 3.71 2.45 -8.46
N THR A 92 4.94 2.49 -8.90
CA THR A 92 5.34 2.42 -10.32
C THR A 92 6.45 1.41 -10.48
N CYS A 93 6.43 0.68 -11.58
CA CYS A 93 7.54 -0.19 -11.92
C CYS A 93 8.71 0.62 -12.51
N ALA A 94 9.94 0.18 -12.24
CA ALA A 94 11.15 0.72 -12.86
C ALA A 94 12.06 -0.43 -13.30
N ALA A 95 12.79 -0.24 -14.39
CA ALA A 95 13.75 -1.25 -14.83
C ALA A 95 14.82 -1.49 -13.75
N TYR A 96 15.23 -2.74 -13.58
CA TYR A 96 16.31 -3.09 -12.64
C TYR A 96 17.63 -2.42 -12.97
N GLU A 97 17.97 -2.37 -14.27
CA GLU A 97 19.09 -1.63 -14.82
C GLU A 97 18.65 -0.92 -16.10
N THR A 98 19.07 0.32 -16.27
CA THR A 98 18.86 1.10 -17.50
C THR A 98 20.21 1.66 -17.95
N VAL A 99 20.61 1.30 -19.15
CA VAL A 99 21.84 1.79 -19.76
C VAL A 99 21.54 2.48 -21.07
N GLN A 100 21.99 3.72 -21.19
CA GLN A 100 21.99 4.49 -22.42
C GLN A 100 23.31 4.26 -23.14
N VAL A 101 23.25 3.57 -24.27
CA VAL A 101 24.44 3.27 -25.08
C VAL A 101 24.79 4.50 -25.92
N GLN A 102 26.02 4.99 -25.75
CA GLN A 102 26.55 6.17 -26.45
C GLN A 102 27.82 5.81 -27.26
N ALA A 103 28.06 6.56 -28.34
CA ALA A 103 29.33 6.47 -29.06
C ALA A 103 30.44 7.14 -28.26
N GLN A 104 31.60 6.49 -28.15
CA GLN A 104 32.78 7.03 -27.48
C GLN A 104 33.78 7.64 -28.48
N VAL A 105 33.59 7.35 -29.75
CA VAL A 105 34.38 7.87 -30.86
C VAL A 105 33.46 8.42 -31.94
N SER A 106 33.96 9.34 -32.77
CA SER A 106 33.20 9.96 -33.85
C SER A 106 33.31 9.14 -35.13
N GLY A 107 32.24 8.97 -35.87
CA GLY A 107 32.25 8.29 -37.16
C GLY A 107 30.87 7.92 -37.66
N THR A 108 30.81 7.43 -38.87
CA THR A 108 29.55 6.98 -39.48
C THR A 108 29.22 5.56 -39.03
N ILE A 109 27.98 5.32 -38.66
CA ILE A 109 27.47 3.96 -38.37
C ILE A 109 27.43 3.16 -39.65
N LEU A 110 28.20 2.08 -39.76
CA LEU A 110 28.17 1.17 -40.90
C LEU A 110 27.07 0.13 -40.77
N GLN A 111 26.91 -0.46 -39.61
CA GLN A 111 25.98 -1.56 -39.39
C GLN A 111 25.30 -1.45 -38.02
N ARG A 112 24.04 -1.92 -37.98
CA ARG A 112 23.27 -2.26 -36.81
C ARG A 112 23.07 -3.77 -36.77
N GLN A 113 23.33 -4.40 -35.63
CA GLN A 113 23.38 -5.87 -35.49
C GLN A 113 22.31 -6.40 -34.52
N PHE A 114 21.27 -5.65 -34.26
CA PHE A 114 20.12 -6.03 -33.44
C PHE A 114 18.81 -5.58 -34.10
N GLN A 115 17.69 -6.08 -33.60
CA GLN A 115 16.35 -5.58 -33.90
C GLN A 115 15.79 -4.77 -32.72
N ASP A 116 15.00 -3.74 -33.02
CA ASP A 116 14.33 -2.96 -31.98
C ASP A 116 13.41 -3.87 -31.17
N GLY A 117 13.44 -3.76 -29.85
CA GLY A 117 12.68 -4.60 -28.95
C GLY A 117 13.21 -6.02 -28.75
N SER A 118 14.34 -6.39 -29.38
CA SER A 118 14.97 -7.70 -29.16
C SER A 118 15.69 -7.79 -27.81
N ASP A 119 15.91 -9.02 -27.37
CA ASP A 119 16.77 -9.30 -26.22
C ASP A 119 18.21 -9.41 -26.63
N VAL A 120 19.10 -8.84 -25.79
CA VAL A 120 20.53 -8.89 -25.98
C VAL A 120 21.22 -9.34 -24.69
N LYS A 121 22.34 -10.01 -24.86
CA LYS A 121 23.26 -10.40 -23.78
C LYS A 121 24.40 -9.42 -23.68
N LYS A 122 24.99 -9.33 -22.51
CA LYS A 122 26.26 -8.58 -22.31
C LYS A 122 27.31 -9.08 -23.29
N GLY A 123 27.89 -8.16 -24.05
CA GLY A 123 28.90 -8.44 -25.08
C GLY A 123 28.34 -8.60 -26.50
N ASP A 124 27.01 -8.73 -26.68
CA ASP A 124 26.41 -8.81 -28.01
C ASP A 124 26.70 -7.53 -28.80
N PRO A 125 27.02 -7.63 -30.11
CA PRO A 125 27.29 -6.48 -30.94
C PRO A 125 26.01 -5.70 -31.21
N LEU A 126 26.09 -4.37 -31.10
CA LEU A 126 24.96 -3.47 -31.33
C LEU A 126 25.15 -2.62 -32.59
N PHE A 127 26.23 -1.86 -32.62
CA PHE A 127 26.57 -1.00 -33.74
C PHE A 127 28.04 -1.12 -34.10
N THR A 128 28.34 -0.91 -35.37
CA THR A 128 29.70 -0.76 -35.85
C THR A 128 29.87 0.63 -36.47
N ILE A 129 30.70 1.45 -35.88
CA ILE A 129 31.20 2.73 -36.44
C ILE A 129 32.29 2.40 -37.44
N ASP A 130 32.49 3.22 -38.50
CA ASP A 130 33.54 3.01 -39.49
C ASP A 130 34.91 2.91 -38.83
N PRO A 131 35.54 1.72 -38.78
CA PRO A 131 36.78 1.49 -38.09
C PRO A 131 38.03 1.91 -38.93
N ARG A 132 37.88 2.16 -40.24
CA ARG A 132 38.99 2.38 -41.16
C ARG A 132 39.91 3.52 -40.77
N PRO A 133 39.44 4.72 -40.35
CA PRO A 133 40.31 5.78 -39.88
C PRO A 133 41.10 5.41 -38.62
N TYR A 134 40.46 4.69 -37.70
CA TYR A 134 41.06 4.25 -36.46
C TYR A 134 42.04 3.10 -36.66
N GLN A 135 41.75 2.19 -37.61
CA GLN A 135 42.70 1.15 -38.02
C GLN A 135 43.96 1.77 -38.60
N ALA A 136 43.83 2.76 -39.53
CA ALA A 136 44.97 3.45 -40.11
C ALA A 136 45.82 4.16 -39.04
N THR A 137 45.18 4.80 -38.03
CA THR A 137 45.88 5.42 -36.91
C THR A 137 46.65 4.39 -36.05
N LEU A 138 46.02 3.24 -35.81
CA LEU A 138 46.62 2.14 -35.08
C LEU A 138 47.85 1.59 -35.82
N ASP A 139 47.75 1.40 -37.13
CA ASP A 139 48.85 0.87 -37.98
C ASP A 139 50.01 1.87 -38.01
N GLN A 140 49.71 3.18 -38.08
CA GLN A 140 50.74 4.23 -37.97
C GLN A 140 51.45 4.18 -36.60
N ALA A 141 50.69 4.07 -35.49
CA ALA A 141 51.26 3.97 -34.14
C ALA A 141 52.12 2.71 -33.98
N LYS A 142 51.67 1.57 -34.52
CA LYS A 142 52.46 0.32 -34.53
C LYS A 142 53.77 0.45 -35.29
N ALA A 143 53.75 1.10 -36.44
CA ALA A 143 54.99 1.33 -37.23
C ALA A 143 56.00 2.20 -36.47
N GLN A 144 55.49 3.27 -35.79
CA GLN A 144 56.38 4.13 -34.95
C GLN A 144 56.93 3.37 -33.74
N ALA A 145 56.11 2.59 -33.05
CA ALA A 145 56.55 1.78 -31.91
C ALA A 145 57.58 0.74 -32.30
N ALA A 146 57.43 0.12 -33.48
CA ALA A 146 58.40 -0.82 -34.02
C ALA A 146 59.76 -0.14 -34.28
N LEU A 147 59.75 1.08 -34.86
CA LEU A 147 61.02 1.87 -35.08
C LEU A 147 61.64 2.21 -33.76
N ASP A 148 60.90 2.74 -32.80
CA ASP A 148 61.45 3.16 -31.49
C ASP A 148 62.00 1.96 -30.70
N GLN A 149 61.30 0.81 -30.78
CA GLN A 149 61.72 -0.44 -30.16
C GLN A 149 63.12 -0.93 -30.74
N VAL A 150 63.26 -0.89 -32.07
CA VAL A 150 64.52 -1.25 -32.74
C VAL A 150 65.58 -0.27 -32.35
N THR A 151 65.26 1.03 -32.27
CA THR A 151 66.19 2.07 -31.85
C THR A 151 66.69 1.89 -30.40
N MET A 152 65.70 1.66 -29.49
CA MET A 152 66.02 1.36 -28.09
C MET A 152 66.97 0.16 -27.97
N LYS A 153 66.66 -0.94 -28.68
CA LYS A 153 67.48 -2.15 -28.67
C LYS A 153 68.93 -1.90 -29.19
N ARG A 154 69.08 -1.07 -30.25
CA ARG A 154 70.38 -0.66 -30.77
C ARG A 154 71.14 0.17 -29.76
N GLN A 155 70.45 1.13 -29.08
CA GLN A 155 71.14 1.95 -28.04
C GLN A 155 71.49 1.12 -26.81
N GLU A 156 70.74 0.11 -26.45
CA GLU A 156 71.04 -0.86 -25.41
C GLU A 156 72.34 -1.58 -25.70
N ASP A 157 72.50 -2.10 -26.96
CA ASP A 157 73.73 -2.77 -27.42
C ASP A 157 74.96 -1.83 -27.43
N LEU A 158 74.80 -0.55 -27.88
CA LEU A 158 75.83 0.46 -27.90
C LEU A 158 76.26 0.88 -26.49
N ARG A 159 75.31 1.00 -25.57
CA ARG A 159 75.57 1.27 -24.15
C ARG A 159 76.36 0.15 -23.49
N ALA A 160 75.96 -1.11 -23.77
CA ALA A 160 76.75 -2.26 -23.26
C ALA A 160 78.22 -2.23 -23.71
N ARG A 161 78.46 -1.67 -24.91
CA ARG A 161 79.85 -1.43 -25.43
C ARG A 161 80.44 -0.11 -24.98
N LYS A 162 79.79 0.67 -24.10
CA LYS A 162 80.19 1.98 -23.59
C LYS A 162 80.45 3.05 -24.68
N VAL A 163 79.69 2.99 -25.79
CA VAL A 163 79.83 3.89 -26.94
C VAL A 163 78.90 5.10 -26.85
N ILE A 164 77.89 5.04 -26.03
CA ILE A 164 76.86 6.11 -25.86
C ILE A 164 76.72 6.53 -24.40
N SER A 165 76.12 7.72 -24.18
CA SER A 165 75.78 8.22 -22.82
C SER A 165 74.63 7.48 -22.22
N GLN A 166 74.48 7.50 -20.88
CA GLN A 166 73.32 7.00 -20.18
C GLN A 166 72.08 7.76 -20.63
N GLN A 167 72.18 9.07 -20.85
CA GLN A 167 71.06 9.93 -21.26
C GLN A 167 70.50 9.54 -22.62
N ASP A 168 71.35 9.15 -23.60
CA ASP A 168 70.85 8.72 -24.93
C ASP A 168 70.11 7.43 -24.85
N TYR A 169 70.52 6.48 -24.02
CA TYR A 169 69.85 5.25 -23.76
C TYR A 169 68.48 5.51 -23.06
N ASP A 170 68.47 6.31 -21.99
CA ASP A 170 67.23 6.62 -21.24
C ASP A 170 66.22 7.34 -22.15
N THR A 171 66.69 8.21 -23.05
CA THR A 171 65.80 8.84 -24.05
C THR A 171 65.21 7.83 -25.02
N ALA A 172 65.97 6.85 -25.49
CA ALA A 172 65.50 5.81 -26.38
C ALA A 172 64.46 4.91 -25.67
N VAL A 173 64.70 4.57 -24.39
CA VAL A 173 63.77 3.84 -23.55
C VAL A 173 62.44 4.61 -23.37
N ALA A 174 62.52 5.91 -23.05
CA ALA A 174 61.31 6.76 -22.87
C ALA A 174 60.51 6.89 -24.18
N ASN A 175 61.18 7.01 -25.33
CA ASN A 175 60.51 7.05 -26.64
C ASN A 175 59.81 5.73 -26.97
N ALA A 176 60.44 4.58 -26.72
CA ALA A 176 59.84 3.27 -26.92
C ALA A 176 58.60 3.07 -26.01
N GLN A 177 58.67 3.53 -24.76
CA GLN A 177 57.51 3.49 -23.84
C GLN A 177 56.38 4.42 -24.30
N LYS A 178 56.70 5.63 -24.77
CA LYS A 178 55.75 6.59 -25.30
C LYS A 178 55.02 6.05 -26.53
N SER A 179 55.76 5.50 -27.50
CA SER A 179 55.17 4.96 -28.72
C SER A 179 54.34 3.70 -28.44
N LYS A 180 54.74 2.86 -27.49
CA LYS A 180 53.91 1.75 -27.01
C LYS A 180 52.58 2.23 -26.43
N ALA A 181 52.60 3.24 -25.54
CA ALA A 181 51.38 3.84 -24.99
C ALA A 181 50.49 4.45 -26.09
N ALA A 182 51.08 5.01 -27.16
CA ALA A 182 50.33 5.49 -28.33
C ALA A 182 49.60 4.34 -29.08
N VAL A 183 50.22 3.16 -29.19
CA VAL A 183 49.57 1.96 -29.77
C VAL A 183 48.39 1.55 -28.91
N ASP A 184 48.58 1.47 -27.60
CA ASP A 184 47.51 1.08 -26.66
C ASP A 184 46.31 2.05 -26.76
N ALA A 185 46.55 3.35 -26.82
CA ALA A 185 45.52 4.36 -27.00
C ALA A 185 44.78 4.27 -28.34
N ALA A 186 45.51 4.02 -29.43
CA ALA A 186 44.93 3.82 -30.75
C ALA A 186 44.08 2.53 -30.81
N GLN A 187 44.52 1.46 -30.14
CA GLN A 187 43.75 0.21 -30.02
C GLN A 187 42.43 0.42 -29.29
N VAL A 188 42.43 1.14 -28.17
CA VAL A 188 41.22 1.47 -27.42
C VAL A 188 40.20 2.25 -28.29
N ASN A 189 40.68 3.22 -29.08
CA ASN A 189 39.81 3.97 -29.99
C ASN A 189 39.22 3.09 -31.10
N LEU A 190 40.01 2.12 -31.61
CA LEU A 190 39.50 1.14 -32.56
C LEU A 190 38.44 0.23 -31.91
N ASP A 191 38.67 -0.21 -30.69
CA ASP A 191 37.73 -1.07 -29.96
C ASP A 191 36.43 -0.33 -29.72
N TYR A 192 36.43 0.98 -29.49
CA TYR A 192 35.23 1.82 -29.36
C TYR A 192 34.40 1.91 -30.65
N CYS A 193 34.95 1.55 -31.81
CA CYS A 193 34.18 1.44 -33.05
C CYS A 193 33.17 0.27 -33.00
N TYR A 194 33.42 -0.74 -32.17
CA TYR A 194 32.58 -1.93 -32.04
C TYR A 194 31.75 -1.84 -30.75
N ILE A 195 30.60 -1.21 -30.86
CA ILE A 195 29.72 -0.96 -29.72
C ILE A 195 28.98 -2.24 -29.36
N LYS A 196 29.17 -2.69 -28.11
CA LYS A 196 28.56 -3.91 -27.54
C LYS A 196 27.63 -3.59 -26.40
N SER A 197 26.70 -4.51 -26.11
CA SER A 197 25.82 -4.38 -24.96
C SER A 197 26.60 -4.51 -23.65
N PRO A 198 26.46 -3.55 -22.73
CA PRO A 198 27.12 -3.64 -21.42
C PRO A 198 26.38 -4.53 -20.42
N ILE A 199 25.08 -4.80 -20.65
CA ILE A 199 24.20 -5.57 -19.78
C ILE A 199 23.38 -6.59 -20.55
N ASN A 200 22.78 -7.56 -19.84
CA ASN A 200 21.71 -8.39 -20.36
C ASN A 200 20.40 -7.59 -20.25
N GLY A 201 19.64 -7.50 -21.32
CA GLY A 201 18.38 -6.76 -21.26
C GLY A 201 17.64 -6.71 -22.60
N ARG A 202 16.58 -5.92 -22.63
CA ARG A 202 15.81 -5.65 -23.83
C ARG A 202 16.20 -4.31 -24.42
N VAL A 203 16.46 -4.31 -25.71
CA VAL A 203 16.77 -3.09 -26.45
C VAL A 203 15.49 -2.30 -26.69
N GLY A 204 15.52 -1.01 -26.45
CA GLY A 204 14.42 -0.10 -26.78
C GLY A 204 14.42 0.31 -28.25
N LEU A 205 13.70 1.38 -28.53
CA LEU A 205 13.74 2.02 -29.86
C LEU A 205 15.11 2.67 -30.06
N ARG A 206 15.70 2.47 -31.24
CA ARG A 206 16.94 3.14 -31.64
C ARG A 206 16.69 4.61 -31.96
N ASN A 207 17.67 5.44 -31.71
CA ASN A 207 17.64 6.88 -32.05
C ASN A 207 18.43 7.21 -33.31
N VAL A 208 19.17 6.21 -33.88
CA VAL A 208 20.07 6.39 -35.02
C VAL A 208 20.01 5.19 -35.97
N ASP A 209 20.29 5.44 -37.23
CA ASP A 209 20.33 4.43 -38.29
C ASP A 209 21.74 4.29 -38.89
N ALA A 210 21.97 3.21 -39.64
CA ALA A 210 23.16 3.07 -40.46
C ALA A 210 23.25 4.21 -41.47
N GLY A 211 24.45 4.79 -41.63
CA GLY A 211 24.72 6.02 -42.39
C GLY A 211 24.72 7.30 -41.57
N ASN A 212 24.19 7.32 -40.36
CA ASN A 212 24.27 8.51 -39.50
C ASN A 212 25.69 8.72 -38.94
N LEU A 213 26.09 9.98 -38.85
CA LEU A 213 27.31 10.41 -38.15
C LEU A 213 27.02 10.53 -36.65
N VAL A 214 27.84 9.90 -35.84
CA VAL A 214 27.72 9.89 -34.37
C VAL A 214 29.06 10.25 -33.71
N GLY A 215 29.01 10.61 -32.43
CA GLY A 215 30.21 10.93 -31.62
C GLY A 215 29.88 11.05 -30.15
N PRO A 216 30.86 11.36 -29.28
CA PRO A 216 30.71 11.43 -27.81
C PRO A 216 29.63 12.43 -27.35
N SER A 217 29.41 13.50 -28.13
CA SER A 217 28.38 14.51 -27.84
C SER A 217 27.01 14.23 -28.47
N SER A 218 26.86 13.14 -29.20
CA SER A 218 25.60 12.75 -29.81
C SER A 218 24.63 12.21 -28.74
N PRO A 219 23.31 12.31 -28.97
CA PRO A 219 22.32 11.62 -28.14
C PRO A 219 22.62 10.12 -28.04
N PRO A 220 22.12 9.44 -26.99
CA PRO A 220 22.24 8.01 -26.87
C PRO A 220 21.75 7.29 -28.14
N LEU A 221 22.48 6.28 -28.59
CA LEU A 221 22.16 5.52 -29.79
C LEU A 221 20.94 4.64 -29.55
N VAL A 222 20.89 4.03 -28.38
CA VAL A 222 19.81 3.16 -27.94
C VAL A 222 19.82 3.01 -26.42
N THR A 223 18.66 2.72 -25.83
CA THR A 223 18.54 2.39 -24.41
C THR A 223 18.33 0.89 -24.25
N ILE A 224 19.03 0.27 -23.31
CA ILE A 224 18.86 -1.14 -22.95
C ILE A 224 18.35 -1.18 -21.51
N GLN A 225 17.32 -1.97 -21.28
CA GLN A 225 16.70 -2.12 -19.96
C GLN A 225 16.66 -3.58 -19.54
N ARG A 226 17.07 -3.85 -18.33
CA ARG A 226 16.87 -5.15 -17.68
C ARG A 226 15.52 -5.14 -16.98
N LEU A 227 14.63 -6.04 -17.44
CA LEU A 227 13.23 -6.10 -17.00
C LEU A 227 12.95 -7.22 -16.00
N ASP A 228 13.88 -8.14 -15.80
CA ASP A 228 13.79 -9.23 -14.83
C ASP A 228 15.11 -9.34 -14.03
N PRO A 229 15.03 -9.18 -12.68
CA PRO A 229 13.87 -8.71 -11.93
C PRO A 229 13.50 -7.26 -12.30
N ILE A 230 12.36 -6.76 -11.79
CA ILE A 230 11.93 -5.37 -11.96
C ILE A 230 11.86 -4.69 -10.59
N TYR A 231 12.11 -3.40 -10.52
CA TYR A 231 11.85 -2.61 -9.33
C TYR A 231 10.38 -2.22 -9.26
N THR A 232 9.86 -2.25 -8.05
CA THR A 232 8.56 -1.65 -7.69
C THR A 232 8.85 -0.49 -6.73
N ASP A 233 8.69 0.72 -7.22
CA ASP A 233 8.84 1.95 -6.44
C ASP A 233 7.48 2.37 -5.89
N PHE A 234 7.39 2.65 -4.60
CA PHE A 234 6.17 3.08 -3.92
C PHE A 234 6.50 4.06 -2.80
N THR A 235 5.48 4.68 -2.23
CA THR A 235 5.66 5.64 -1.15
C THR A 235 4.87 5.19 0.08
N VAL A 236 5.45 5.42 1.26
CA VAL A 236 4.82 5.16 2.56
C VAL A 236 4.54 6.49 3.23
N ALA A 237 3.34 6.68 3.75
CA ALA A 237 2.98 7.90 4.47
C ALA A 237 3.80 8.06 5.76
N GLU A 238 4.17 9.30 6.11
CA GLU A 238 4.93 9.61 7.32
C GLU A 238 4.23 9.08 8.59
N ASN A 239 2.90 9.11 8.62
CA ASN A 239 2.11 8.60 9.75
C ASN A 239 2.28 7.09 9.98
N ASP A 240 2.62 6.33 8.93
CA ASP A 240 2.79 4.87 8.99
C ASP A 240 4.23 4.45 9.28
N LEU A 241 5.20 5.40 9.26
CA LEU A 241 6.60 5.12 9.54
C LEU A 241 6.86 4.48 10.90
N PRO A 242 6.20 4.87 12.00
CA PRO A 242 6.39 4.19 13.29
C PRO A 242 6.04 2.70 13.22
N LEU A 243 4.97 2.36 12.49
CA LEU A 243 4.55 0.98 12.26
C LEU A 243 5.59 0.23 11.41
N VAL A 244 6.00 0.83 10.29
CA VAL A 244 7.02 0.25 9.41
C VAL A 244 8.32 0.01 10.16
N ARG A 245 8.82 0.99 10.94
CA ARG A 245 10.06 0.87 11.71
C ARG A 245 10.01 -0.27 12.74
N LYS A 246 8.84 -0.53 13.31
CA LYS A 246 8.65 -1.63 14.28
C LYS A 246 8.96 -3.00 13.65
N TYR A 247 8.60 -3.19 12.37
CA TYR A 247 8.72 -4.47 11.69
C TYR A 247 9.88 -4.53 10.70
N LEU A 248 10.53 -3.40 10.42
CA LEU A 248 11.64 -3.33 9.46
C LEU A 248 12.79 -4.26 9.88
N GLY A 249 13.24 -5.09 8.94
CA GLY A 249 14.27 -6.12 9.20
C GLY A 249 13.71 -7.43 9.74
N GLY A 250 12.39 -7.53 9.94
CA GLY A 250 11.73 -8.79 10.28
C GLY A 250 11.71 -9.78 9.09
N PRO A 251 11.61 -11.09 9.37
CA PRO A 251 11.65 -12.13 8.34
C PRO A 251 10.40 -12.15 7.44
N ASN A 252 9.30 -11.55 7.88
CA ASN A 252 8.01 -11.59 7.20
C ASN A 252 7.77 -10.38 6.30
N VAL A 253 8.73 -9.42 6.24
CA VAL A 253 8.62 -8.23 5.40
C VAL A 253 8.69 -8.64 3.93
N LYS A 254 7.59 -8.43 3.20
CA LYS A 254 7.44 -8.73 1.78
C LYS A 254 6.64 -7.64 1.07
N VAL A 255 6.81 -7.57 -0.23
CA VAL A 255 6.07 -6.62 -1.06
C VAL A 255 5.34 -7.38 -2.16
N GLN A 256 4.03 -7.29 -2.18
CA GLN A 256 3.22 -7.85 -3.25
C GLN A 256 2.87 -6.75 -4.25
N THR A 257 3.22 -6.99 -5.51
CA THR A 257 2.94 -6.08 -6.62
C THR A 257 1.78 -6.64 -7.44
N TYR A 258 0.72 -5.85 -7.57
CA TYR A 258 -0.49 -6.19 -8.32
C TYR A 258 -0.50 -5.44 -9.64
N SER A 259 -0.72 -6.17 -10.73
CA SER A 259 -0.97 -5.55 -12.03
C SER A 259 -2.34 -4.85 -12.04
N PRO A 260 -2.53 -3.79 -12.83
CA PRO A 260 -3.85 -3.26 -13.15
C PRO A 260 -4.76 -4.30 -13.82
N ASP A 261 -4.20 -5.26 -14.52
CA ASP A 261 -4.94 -6.41 -15.05
C ASP A 261 -5.05 -7.47 -13.94
N GLU A 262 -6.26 -7.62 -13.38
CA GLU A 262 -6.58 -8.58 -12.32
C GLU A 262 -6.37 -10.06 -12.72
N LYS A 263 -6.20 -10.35 -14.01
CA LYS A 263 -5.88 -11.70 -14.51
C LYS A 263 -4.45 -12.13 -14.21
N ILE A 264 -3.57 -11.16 -13.95
CA ILE A 264 -2.18 -11.42 -13.60
C ILE A 264 -2.09 -11.60 -12.10
N ALA A 265 -1.67 -12.78 -11.66
CA ALA A 265 -1.48 -13.05 -10.24
C ALA A 265 -0.44 -12.07 -9.63
N PRO A 266 -0.66 -11.60 -8.39
CA PRO A 266 0.28 -10.71 -7.73
C PRO A 266 1.66 -11.38 -7.57
N ARG A 267 2.71 -10.59 -7.72
CA ARG A 267 4.09 -11.04 -7.55
C ARG A 267 4.62 -10.63 -6.19
N THR A 268 5.18 -11.58 -5.48
CA THR A 268 5.84 -11.30 -4.20
C THR A 268 7.32 -11.06 -4.44
N GLY A 269 7.78 -9.91 -3.99
CA GLY A 269 9.16 -9.47 -4.01
C GLY A 269 9.67 -9.15 -2.62
N ASP A 270 10.94 -8.79 -2.56
CA ASP A 270 11.61 -8.40 -1.32
C ASP A 270 11.78 -6.88 -1.28
N LEU A 271 11.63 -6.31 -0.08
CA LEU A 271 11.93 -4.91 0.14
C LEU A 271 13.44 -4.70 -0.09
N TYR A 272 13.78 -3.78 -1.00
CA TYR A 272 15.17 -3.46 -1.32
C TYR A 272 15.73 -2.37 -0.40
N PHE A 273 14.99 -1.25 -0.28
CA PHE A 273 15.33 -0.18 0.67
C PHE A 273 14.11 0.70 0.96
N ILE A 274 14.22 1.46 2.05
CA ILE A 274 13.37 2.60 2.35
C ILE A 274 14.29 3.82 2.46
N ASP A 275 13.89 4.93 1.84
CA ASP A 275 14.64 6.17 1.84
C ASP A 275 14.83 6.72 3.28
N ASN A 276 15.89 7.45 3.50
CA ASN A 276 16.24 8.03 4.80
C ASN A 276 15.62 9.42 5.05
N ALA A 277 14.84 9.93 4.08
CA ALA A 277 14.23 11.25 4.14
C ALA A 277 12.74 11.22 3.77
N VAL A 278 11.95 12.00 4.52
CA VAL A 278 10.57 12.34 4.17
C VAL A 278 10.60 13.38 3.06
N GLN A 279 9.80 13.19 2.01
CA GLN A 279 9.72 14.11 0.90
C GLN A 279 8.93 15.37 1.29
N PRO A 280 9.54 16.56 1.16
CA PRO A 280 8.84 17.81 1.41
C PRO A 280 7.63 17.96 0.47
N GLY A 281 6.48 18.30 1.03
CA GLY A 281 5.24 18.57 0.28
C GLY A 281 4.29 17.39 0.12
N SER A 282 4.77 16.14 0.09
CA SER A 282 3.90 14.95 0.07
C SER A 282 3.78 14.27 1.44
N GLY A 283 4.72 14.51 2.37
CA GLY A 283 4.75 13.81 3.66
C GLY A 283 4.90 12.29 3.51
N THR A 284 5.67 11.85 2.52
CA THR A 284 5.86 10.42 2.24
C THR A 284 7.34 10.06 2.18
N VAL A 285 7.65 8.81 2.41
CA VAL A 285 8.99 8.23 2.26
C VAL A 285 8.98 7.26 1.08
N LYS A 286 9.97 7.34 0.22
CA LYS A 286 10.14 6.40 -0.91
C LYS A 286 10.60 5.04 -0.40
N ALA A 287 10.01 4.02 -0.97
CA ALA A 287 10.44 2.64 -0.79
C ALA A 287 10.57 1.95 -2.15
N ARG A 288 11.43 0.97 -2.23
CA ARG A 288 11.68 0.17 -3.42
C ARG A 288 11.72 -1.30 -3.07
N ALA A 289 11.04 -2.10 -3.87
CA ALA A 289 11.13 -3.56 -3.80
C ALA A 289 11.74 -4.12 -5.09
N VAL A 290 12.30 -5.32 -4.98
CA VAL A 290 12.74 -6.14 -6.12
C VAL A 290 11.69 -7.22 -6.35
N THR A 291 11.03 -7.17 -7.50
CA THR A 291 9.95 -8.08 -7.85
C THR A 291 10.37 -8.97 -9.02
N PRO A 292 10.24 -10.30 -8.93
CA PRO A 292 10.48 -11.21 -10.06
C PRO A 292 9.54 -10.90 -11.23
N ASN A 293 10.07 -10.87 -12.46
CA ASN A 293 9.30 -10.55 -13.67
C ASN A 293 9.70 -11.42 -14.87
N PRO A 294 9.69 -12.76 -14.74
CA PRO A 294 10.22 -13.66 -15.78
C PRO A 294 9.40 -13.64 -17.08
N ASP A 295 8.09 -13.43 -16.99
CA ASP A 295 7.16 -13.29 -18.10
C ASP A 295 7.03 -11.85 -18.61
N ARG A 296 7.73 -10.90 -17.99
CA ARG A 296 7.71 -9.47 -18.34
C ARG A 296 6.29 -8.87 -18.36
N ALA A 297 5.44 -9.34 -17.45
CA ALA A 297 4.09 -8.82 -17.29
C ALA A 297 4.08 -7.37 -16.78
N PHE A 298 5.12 -6.99 -16.03
CA PHE A 298 5.32 -5.63 -15.54
C PHE A 298 6.30 -4.88 -16.43
N TRP A 299 5.94 -3.63 -16.76
CA TRP A 299 6.73 -2.75 -17.60
C TRP A 299 7.21 -1.51 -16.84
N PRO A 300 8.39 -0.97 -17.17
CA PRO A 300 8.86 0.28 -16.60
C PRO A 300 7.84 1.42 -16.80
N SER A 301 7.70 2.27 -15.78
CA SER A 301 6.73 3.37 -15.71
C SER A 301 5.25 2.95 -15.63
N GLN A 302 4.94 1.65 -15.55
CA GLN A 302 3.59 1.17 -15.32
C GLN A 302 3.17 1.41 -13.87
N PHE A 303 1.96 1.95 -13.67
CA PHE A 303 1.35 2.03 -12.34
C PHE A 303 0.92 0.65 -11.86
N VAL A 304 1.14 0.41 -10.58
CA VAL A 304 0.82 -0.85 -9.91
C VAL A 304 0.24 -0.58 -8.53
N ARG A 305 -0.60 -1.48 -8.04
CA ARG A 305 -0.98 -1.49 -6.64
C ARG A 305 0.03 -2.33 -5.87
N VAL A 306 0.43 -1.84 -4.72
CA VAL A 306 1.45 -2.46 -3.87
C VAL A 306 0.84 -2.78 -2.52
N ARG A 307 0.97 -4.02 -2.07
CA ARG A 307 0.67 -4.41 -0.70
C ARG A 307 1.99 -4.66 0.02
N PHE A 308 2.33 -3.73 0.90
CA PHE A 308 3.53 -3.82 1.71
C PHE A 308 3.23 -4.59 2.99
N ILE A 309 3.59 -5.87 3.03
CA ILE A 309 3.40 -6.77 4.17
C ILE A 309 4.53 -6.52 5.15
N LEU A 310 4.16 -6.16 6.37
CA LEU A 310 5.08 -5.84 7.45
C LEU A 310 5.32 -7.05 8.36
N ASP A 311 4.25 -7.80 8.65
CA ASP A 311 4.30 -8.98 9.53
C ASP A 311 3.09 -9.89 9.28
N VAL A 312 3.06 -11.04 9.94
CA VAL A 312 1.91 -11.96 9.95
C VAL A 312 1.49 -12.20 11.40
N LEU A 313 0.30 -11.72 11.75
CA LEU A 313 -0.32 -11.98 13.04
C LEU A 313 -0.78 -13.44 13.08
N LYS A 314 -0.20 -14.20 14.02
CA LYS A 314 -0.60 -15.58 14.27
C LYS A 314 -1.90 -15.63 15.06
N ASP A 315 -2.77 -16.58 14.73
CA ASP A 315 -4.04 -16.84 15.43
C ASP A 315 -4.87 -15.57 15.68
N ALA A 316 -4.87 -14.65 14.72
CA ALA A 316 -5.66 -13.42 14.82
C ALA A 316 -7.16 -13.72 14.83
N ARG A 317 -7.88 -13.09 15.76
CA ARG A 317 -9.33 -13.22 15.87
C ARG A 317 -10.01 -12.32 14.85
N LEU A 318 -10.85 -12.91 14.01
CA LEU A 318 -11.51 -12.25 12.91
C LEU A 318 -13.03 -12.33 13.09
N VAL A 319 -13.68 -11.20 12.83
CA VAL A 319 -15.14 -11.09 12.74
C VAL A 319 -15.51 -10.43 11.42
N PRO A 320 -16.72 -10.64 10.88
CA PRO A 320 -17.20 -9.81 9.77
C PRO A 320 -17.17 -8.33 10.18
N SER A 321 -16.65 -7.45 9.31
CA SER A 321 -16.47 -6.02 9.64
C SER A 321 -17.80 -5.34 10.00
N GLN A 322 -18.93 -5.84 9.46
CA GLN A 322 -20.27 -5.38 9.81
C GLN A 322 -20.67 -5.67 11.28
N ALA A 323 -20.00 -6.62 11.96
CA ALA A 323 -20.26 -6.92 13.37
C ALA A 323 -19.72 -5.82 14.29
N VAL A 324 -18.70 -5.09 13.86
CA VAL A 324 -18.09 -4.01 14.64
C VAL A 324 -18.91 -2.74 14.48
N GLN A 325 -19.42 -2.23 15.60
CA GLN A 325 -20.18 -1.00 15.67
C GLN A 325 -19.38 0.08 16.40
N ILE A 326 -19.62 1.35 16.07
CA ILE A 326 -18.93 2.48 16.69
C ILE A 326 -19.90 3.21 17.62
N SER A 327 -19.51 3.40 18.88
CA SER A 327 -20.23 4.22 19.84
C SER A 327 -19.39 5.42 20.31
N GLN A 328 -19.95 6.27 21.16
CA GLN A 328 -19.20 7.38 21.76
C GLN A 328 -18.03 6.90 22.65
N SER A 329 -18.12 5.68 23.18
CA SER A 329 -17.08 5.05 24.02
C SER A 329 -16.07 4.22 23.19
N GLY A 330 -16.21 4.19 21.86
CA GLY A 330 -15.33 3.44 20.95
C GLY A 330 -16.03 2.28 20.25
N PRO A 331 -15.27 1.45 19.52
CA PRO A 331 -15.81 0.29 18.83
C PRO A 331 -16.28 -0.79 19.79
N PHE A 332 -17.38 -1.46 19.45
CA PHE A 332 -17.95 -2.54 20.23
C PHE A 332 -18.58 -3.60 19.35
N VAL A 333 -18.83 -4.78 19.92
CA VAL A 333 -19.58 -5.87 19.29
C VAL A 333 -20.63 -6.41 20.25
N PHE A 334 -21.70 -6.99 19.71
CA PHE A 334 -22.63 -7.78 20.51
C PHE A 334 -22.21 -9.26 20.47
N VAL A 335 -21.87 -9.78 21.64
CA VAL A 335 -21.52 -11.20 21.84
C VAL A 335 -22.75 -11.94 22.29
N VAL A 336 -23.05 -13.08 21.68
CA VAL A 336 -24.20 -13.93 22.02
C VAL A 336 -23.80 -14.89 23.14
N LYS A 337 -24.58 -14.89 24.21
CA LYS A 337 -24.44 -15.81 25.34
C LYS A 337 -25.16 -17.14 25.06
N PRO A 338 -24.85 -18.20 25.82
CA PRO A 338 -25.52 -19.52 25.66
C PRO A 338 -27.03 -19.53 25.89
N ASP A 339 -27.59 -18.47 26.50
CA ASP A 339 -29.02 -18.28 26.74
C ASP A 339 -29.73 -17.45 25.65
N ASP A 340 -29.06 -17.24 24.51
CA ASP A 340 -29.48 -16.39 23.38
C ASP A 340 -29.68 -14.93 23.74
N THR A 341 -29.09 -14.45 24.84
CA THR A 341 -29.02 -13.02 25.13
C THR A 341 -27.73 -12.42 24.59
N VAL A 342 -27.76 -11.12 24.27
CA VAL A 342 -26.58 -10.40 23.77
C VAL A 342 -25.96 -9.54 24.85
N ASP A 343 -24.64 -9.52 24.85
CA ASP A 343 -23.83 -8.65 25.69
C ASP A 343 -23.05 -7.64 24.84
N MET A 344 -23.09 -6.37 25.17
CA MET A 344 -22.33 -5.33 24.48
C MET A 344 -20.93 -5.29 25.06
N ARG A 345 -19.95 -5.63 24.24
CA ARG A 345 -18.54 -5.69 24.66
C ARG A 345 -17.69 -4.72 23.86
N THR A 346 -17.01 -3.81 24.53
CA THR A 346 -16.02 -2.92 23.90
C THR A 346 -14.87 -3.76 23.37
N VAL A 347 -14.45 -3.49 22.13
CA VAL A 347 -13.38 -4.18 21.47
C VAL A 347 -12.31 -3.22 20.98
N LYS A 348 -11.09 -3.72 20.82
CA LYS A 348 -10.05 -3.01 20.10
C LYS A 348 -10.00 -3.59 18.69
N ALA A 349 -10.58 -2.85 17.74
CA ALA A 349 -10.57 -3.20 16.34
C ALA A 349 -9.21 -2.90 15.73
N GLY A 350 -8.73 -3.83 14.91
CA GLY A 350 -7.47 -3.73 14.17
C GLY A 350 -7.70 -3.52 12.68
N GLN A 351 -6.80 -4.05 11.87
CA GLN A 351 -6.84 -3.88 10.42
C GLN A 351 -7.94 -4.72 9.77
N ARG A 352 -8.66 -4.14 8.81
CA ARG A 352 -9.56 -4.89 7.92
C ARG A 352 -8.76 -5.78 6.99
N GLN A 353 -9.28 -6.96 6.73
CA GLN A 353 -8.69 -7.98 5.88
C GLN A 353 -9.57 -8.24 4.65
N ASP A 354 -9.01 -8.91 3.66
CA ASP A 354 -9.75 -9.36 2.48
C ASP A 354 -10.94 -10.26 2.89
N GLY A 355 -12.05 -10.18 2.17
CA GLY A 355 -13.27 -10.94 2.48
C GLY A 355 -14.17 -10.29 3.53
N ASP A 356 -14.07 -8.97 3.70
CA ASP A 356 -14.91 -8.16 4.62
C ASP A 356 -14.80 -8.60 6.10
N LEU A 357 -13.60 -9.04 6.48
CA LEU A 357 -13.25 -9.43 7.84
C LEU A 357 -12.45 -8.32 8.53
N GLU A 358 -12.56 -8.22 9.85
CA GLU A 358 -11.82 -7.27 10.67
C GLU A 358 -11.13 -7.99 11.83
N VAL A 359 -9.87 -7.66 12.06
CA VAL A 359 -9.09 -8.20 13.17
C VAL A 359 -9.58 -7.58 14.47
N ILE A 360 -9.79 -8.40 15.49
CA ILE A 360 -10.08 -7.92 16.85
C ILE A 360 -8.88 -8.24 17.73
N GLU A 361 -8.16 -7.20 18.13
CA GLU A 361 -6.96 -7.34 18.99
C GLU A 361 -7.32 -7.79 20.42
N SER A 362 -8.44 -7.24 20.95
CA SER A 362 -8.93 -7.60 22.30
C SER A 362 -10.44 -7.39 22.40
N GLY A 363 -11.07 -8.10 23.35
CA GLY A 363 -12.50 -7.97 23.66
C GLY A 363 -13.37 -9.15 23.21
N VAL A 364 -12.88 -10.04 22.35
CA VAL A 364 -13.56 -11.30 21.99
C VAL A 364 -12.62 -12.49 22.09
N GLU A 365 -13.19 -13.68 22.26
CA GLU A 365 -12.44 -14.93 22.27
C GLU A 365 -12.73 -15.77 21.02
N ALA A 366 -11.80 -16.69 20.73
CA ALA A 366 -11.97 -17.60 19.60
C ALA A 366 -13.19 -18.51 19.80
N GLY A 367 -14.03 -18.62 18.76
CA GLY A 367 -15.22 -19.47 18.79
C GLY A 367 -16.47 -18.80 19.42
N GLU A 368 -16.35 -17.62 20.04
CA GLU A 368 -17.52 -16.83 20.46
C GLU A 368 -18.40 -16.47 19.24
N THR A 369 -19.67 -16.28 19.49
CA THR A 369 -20.62 -15.87 18.44
C THR A 369 -20.92 -14.38 18.57
N VAL A 370 -20.79 -13.64 17.46
CA VAL A 370 -21.07 -12.19 17.40
C VAL A 370 -22.23 -11.91 16.46
N VAL A 371 -23.00 -10.86 16.77
CA VAL A 371 -24.09 -10.39 15.93
C VAL A 371 -23.53 -9.58 14.78
N VAL A 372 -23.94 -9.90 13.55
CA VAL A 372 -23.48 -9.24 12.31
C VAL A 372 -24.54 -8.29 11.76
N THR A 373 -25.81 -8.67 11.83
CA THR A 373 -26.92 -7.80 11.39
C THR A 373 -28.05 -7.80 12.42
N GLY A 374 -28.85 -6.73 12.47
CA GLY A 374 -29.93 -6.55 13.43
C GLY A 374 -29.54 -5.77 14.69
N GLN A 375 -28.30 -5.29 14.80
CA GLN A 375 -27.72 -4.62 15.99
C GLN A 375 -28.51 -3.38 16.42
N LEU A 376 -29.08 -2.60 15.46
CA LEU A 376 -29.78 -1.34 15.74
C LEU A 376 -31.00 -1.52 16.66
N ALA A 377 -31.55 -2.73 16.70
CA ALA A 377 -32.70 -3.05 17.52
C ALA A 377 -32.32 -3.67 18.87
N LEU A 378 -31.04 -3.91 19.13
CA LEU A 378 -30.55 -4.62 20.30
C LEU A 378 -30.07 -3.66 21.40
N ALA A 379 -30.30 -4.07 22.64
CA ALA A 379 -29.70 -3.48 23.83
C ALA A 379 -29.04 -4.59 24.64
N PRO A 380 -28.08 -4.28 25.54
CA PRO A 380 -27.51 -5.28 26.44
C PRO A 380 -28.58 -6.08 27.16
N GLY A 381 -28.48 -7.43 27.13
CA GLY A 381 -29.51 -8.33 27.69
C GLY A 381 -30.70 -8.64 26.79
N SER A 382 -30.78 -8.09 25.57
CA SER A 382 -31.85 -8.44 24.61
C SER A 382 -31.73 -9.90 24.19
N LYS A 383 -32.89 -10.60 24.10
CA LYS A 383 -32.98 -11.96 23.59
C LYS A 383 -33.09 -11.93 22.08
N ILE A 384 -32.30 -12.77 21.39
CA ILE A 384 -32.26 -12.87 19.93
C ILE A 384 -32.72 -14.26 19.44
N ASP A 385 -33.16 -14.32 18.18
CA ASP A 385 -33.31 -15.54 17.39
C ASP A 385 -32.11 -15.61 16.42
N PRO A 386 -31.06 -16.38 16.77
CA PRO A 386 -29.81 -16.37 16.01
C PRO A 386 -29.97 -17.11 14.68
N LYS A 387 -29.74 -16.42 13.57
CA LYS A 387 -29.67 -16.99 12.23
C LYS A 387 -28.20 -16.97 11.75
N PRO A 388 -27.71 -18.02 11.10
CA PRO A 388 -26.33 -17.99 10.59
C PRO A 388 -26.17 -16.88 9.56
N TYR A 389 -25.13 -16.06 9.73
CA TYR A 389 -24.72 -15.09 8.72
C TYR A 389 -24.08 -15.84 7.55
N GLY A 390 -24.71 -15.78 6.36
CA GLY A 390 -24.13 -16.30 5.14
C GLY A 390 -22.95 -15.40 4.73
N VAL A 391 -21.73 -15.77 5.07
CA VAL A 391 -20.55 -15.16 4.47
C VAL A 391 -20.66 -15.39 2.96
N PRO A 392 -20.59 -14.35 2.11
CA PRO A 392 -20.43 -14.56 0.67
C PRO A 392 -19.16 -15.40 0.50
N GLN A 393 -19.31 -16.66 0.09
CA GLN A 393 -18.17 -17.47 -0.28
C GLN A 393 -17.51 -16.73 -1.45
N THR A 394 -16.36 -16.13 -1.20
CA THR A 394 -15.44 -15.76 -2.28
C THR A 394 -15.28 -17.02 -3.10
N ALA A 395 -15.62 -16.93 -4.38
CA ALA A 395 -15.56 -18.02 -5.34
C ALA A 395 -14.16 -18.66 -5.29
N SER A 396 -14.04 -19.73 -4.50
CA SER A 396 -12.92 -20.62 -4.52
C SER A 396 -13.29 -21.78 -5.42
N GLU A 397 -12.47 -21.97 -6.43
CA GLU A 397 -12.34 -23.16 -7.26
C GLU A 397 -13.53 -23.49 -8.17
N GLY A 398 -13.38 -23.04 -9.42
CA GLY A 398 -14.10 -23.58 -10.57
C GLY A 398 -13.95 -25.09 -10.64
N ASN A 399 -15.05 -25.76 -10.40
CA ASN A 399 -15.21 -27.18 -10.68
C ASN A 399 -15.17 -27.38 -12.22
N PRO A 400 -14.16 -28.08 -12.79
CA PRO A 400 -14.16 -28.40 -14.20
C PRO A 400 -14.91 -29.72 -14.43
N SER A 401 -16.22 -29.67 -14.45
CA SER A 401 -16.93 -30.81 -15.03
C SER A 401 -18.25 -30.40 -15.66
N ALA A 402 -18.35 -30.80 -16.92
CA ALA A 402 -19.52 -30.93 -17.74
C ALA A 402 -19.87 -29.78 -18.71
N SER A 403 -19.28 -29.81 -19.90
CA SER A 403 -20.12 -29.79 -21.11
C SER A 403 -19.41 -30.42 -22.28
N LYS A 404 -19.51 -31.75 -22.37
CA LYS A 404 -19.57 -32.44 -23.71
C LYS A 404 -21.00 -32.31 -24.18
N ARG A 405 -21.20 -31.59 -25.28
CA ARG A 405 -22.22 -31.88 -26.33
C ARG A 405 -21.83 -31.18 -27.61
N ALA A 406 -21.43 -32.02 -28.58
CA ALA A 406 -21.48 -31.77 -30.00
C ALA A 406 -22.97 -31.97 -30.49
N PRO A 407 -23.31 -31.69 -31.71
CA PRO A 407 -22.53 -31.88 -32.95
C PRO A 407 -22.06 -30.59 -33.61
#